data_023689459e5b03ae86ac8a10b1dc6847
#
_entry.id   023689459e5b03ae86ac8a10b1dc6847
#
_cell.length_a   1.000
_cell.length_b   1.000
_cell.length_c   1.000
_cell.angle_alpha   90.00
_cell.angle_beta   90.00
_cell.angle_gamma   90.00
#
_symmetry.space_group_name_H-M   'P 1'
#
loop_
_entity.id
_entity.type
_entity.pdbx_description
1 polymer ?
#
loop_
_entity_poly.entity_id
_entity_poly.type
_entity_poly.pdbx_seq_one_letter_code
_entity_poly.pdbx_strand_id
1 'polypeptide(L)'
;MARALKPFALHAERSVPIFWLRLSHASKPRRSLWPNPLVEPPSLRAVTSSKPDALNSLHLPGSPADTRVVVAMSGGVDSSVSAALLKRQGYDVVGITLQLYDHGQAVGRKGACCAGQDIHDARRVAEGLGIPHYVLDYEARFAEAVMGEFADSYLAGETPVPCVACNQKIKFRDLLETAQQLGASALATGHYVRSRPGPNGFELYRAHDAERDQSYFLFATTPAQLDFLRFPLGDLDKAETRKLAREFGLLTASKSDSQDICFVPTGRYTKVIERLRPGAIEPGDIVHVDGRVLGRHGGIISYTIGQRRGLGVAAAEPLYVVKLDAERYEVVVGPREWLHTRHIELREVNWLGDEPLEDLPGHGMDILARIRSTGPLQPARLTAGSSGVSVEFADGVEGVSPGQACVFYAAKERGERLLGGGWIKSTGASRPMREVMRARQVLAVPLGRPEWA
;
A
#
# COMPACT_ATOMS: atom_id res chain seq x y z
N MET A 1 50.03 23.36 -16.67
CA MET A 1 49.36 22.68 -17.79
C MET A 1 47.93 22.36 -17.36
N ALA A 2 47.00 23.16 -17.78
CA ALA A 2 45.58 23.05 -17.44
C ALA A 2 44.91 22.10 -18.42
N ARG A 3 44.13 21.11 -17.90
CA ARG A 3 43.20 20.32 -18.72
C ARG A 3 41.77 20.72 -18.34
N ALA A 4 41.11 21.31 -19.30
CA ALA A 4 39.72 21.75 -19.23
C ALA A 4 38.76 20.57 -19.20
N LEU A 5 37.79 20.63 -18.28
CA LEU A 5 36.59 19.76 -18.23
C LEU A 5 35.54 20.38 -19.18
N LYS A 6 35.07 19.60 -20.12
CA LYS A 6 33.93 19.92 -20.99
C LYS A 6 32.61 19.63 -20.27
N PRO A 7 31.56 20.43 -20.46
CA PRO A 7 30.25 20.16 -19.87
C PRO A 7 29.49 19.10 -20.70
N PHE A 8 28.84 18.15 -19.98
CA PHE A 8 27.89 17.20 -20.57
C PHE A 8 26.56 17.90 -20.80
N ALA A 9 26.11 17.87 -22.04
CA ALA A 9 24.83 18.40 -22.48
C ALA A 9 23.69 17.49 -22.07
N LEU A 10 22.61 18.12 -21.55
CA LEU A 10 21.28 17.50 -21.42
C LEU A 10 20.80 17.04 -22.79
N HIS A 11 20.40 15.78 -22.91
CA HIS A 11 19.60 15.30 -24.02
C HIS A 11 18.17 15.09 -23.60
N ALA A 12 17.32 15.74 -24.38
CA ALA A 12 15.87 15.80 -24.32
C ALA A 12 15.22 14.44 -24.56
N GLU A 13 14.06 14.32 -23.95
CA GLU A 13 12.87 13.56 -24.33
C GLU A 13 13.01 12.57 -25.51
N ARG A 14 12.85 11.29 -25.22
CA ARG A 14 12.45 10.31 -26.21
C ARG A 14 11.04 9.79 -25.87
N SER A 15 10.09 10.32 -26.61
CA SER A 15 8.73 9.77 -26.77
C SER A 15 8.80 8.32 -27.22
N VAL A 16 8.11 7.43 -26.54
CA VAL A 16 7.96 6.02 -26.90
C VAL A 16 6.92 5.93 -28.03
N PRO A 17 7.20 5.29 -29.16
CA PRO A 17 6.23 5.16 -30.25
C PRO A 17 5.13 4.17 -29.90
N ILE A 18 3.89 4.62 -30.12
CA ILE A 18 2.68 3.81 -30.05
C ILE A 18 2.70 2.78 -31.18
N PHE A 19 2.81 1.49 -30.86
CA PHE A 19 2.68 0.42 -31.83
C PHE A 19 1.17 0.17 -32.10
N TRP A 20 0.71 0.52 -33.29
CA TRP A 20 -0.59 0.14 -33.83
C TRP A 20 -0.61 -1.37 -34.14
N LEU A 21 -1.32 -2.16 -33.34
CA LEU A 21 -1.65 -3.53 -33.72
C LEU A 21 -2.78 -3.52 -34.74
N ARG A 22 -2.45 -3.87 -35.97
CA ARG A 22 -3.42 -4.18 -37.03
C ARG A 22 -4.18 -5.45 -36.66
N LEU A 23 -5.49 -5.32 -36.54
CA LEU A 23 -6.42 -6.45 -36.53
C LEU A 23 -6.43 -7.14 -37.90
N SER A 24 -5.96 -8.37 -37.97
CA SER A 24 -6.14 -9.24 -39.13
C SER A 24 -7.32 -10.22 -38.93
N HIS A 25 -8.18 -10.18 -39.84
CA HIS A 25 -9.42 -10.82 -40.16
C HIS A 25 -9.67 -12.28 -39.72
N ALA A 26 -10.83 -12.46 -39.12
CA ALA A 26 -11.93 -13.37 -39.40
C ALA A 26 -11.62 -14.84 -39.79
N SER A 27 -11.97 -15.72 -38.91
CA SER A 27 -12.38 -17.09 -39.26
C SER A 27 -13.91 -17.25 -39.02
N LYS A 28 -14.58 -17.81 -40.02
CA LYS A 28 -16.02 -18.00 -40.10
C LYS A 28 -16.57 -18.92 -38.99
N PRO A 29 -17.78 -18.67 -38.45
CA PRO A 29 -18.40 -19.57 -37.49
C PRO A 29 -18.92 -20.85 -38.12
N ARG A 30 -18.65 -21.99 -37.48
CA ARG A 30 -19.27 -23.27 -37.79
C ARG A 30 -20.74 -23.26 -37.35
N ARG A 31 -21.65 -23.70 -38.24
CA ARG A 31 -23.08 -23.86 -37.97
C ARG A 31 -23.29 -24.91 -36.86
N SER A 32 -23.97 -24.54 -35.80
CA SER A 32 -24.55 -25.48 -34.83
C SER A 32 -25.96 -25.84 -35.24
N LEU A 33 -26.21 -27.15 -35.33
CA LEU A 33 -27.52 -27.77 -35.56
C LEU A 33 -28.26 -27.86 -34.22
N TRP A 34 -29.19 -26.96 -33.97
CA TRP A 34 -30.28 -27.15 -33.02
C TRP A 34 -31.56 -26.50 -33.56
N PRO A 35 -32.75 -27.16 -33.48
CA PRO A 35 -33.98 -26.64 -34.06
C PRO A 35 -34.58 -25.52 -33.21
N ASN A 36 -35.02 -24.48 -33.89
CA ASN A 36 -35.65 -23.29 -33.33
C ASN A 36 -37.18 -23.55 -33.19
N PRO A 37 -37.77 -23.36 -32.00
CA PRO A 37 -39.21 -23.11 -31.96
C PRO A 37 -39.45 -21.59 -31.95
N LEU A 38 -40.23 -21.14 -32.92
CA LEU A 38 -40.74 -19.79 -33.06
C LEU A 38 -41.48 -19.35 -31.80
N VAL A 39 -40.89 -18.38 -31.06
CA VAL A 39 -41.61 -17.57 -30.09
C VAL A 39 -41.64 -16.15 -30.62
N GLU A 40 -42.86 -15.65 -30.84
CA GLU A 40 -43.10 -14.26 -31.25
C GLU A 40 -42.47 -13.27 -30.23
N PRO A 41 -41.86 -12.16 -30.68
CA PRO A 41 -41.35 -11.18 -29.79
C PRO A 41 -42.49 -10.44 -29.08
N PRO A 42 -42.39 -10.26 -27.73
CA PRO A 42 -43.35 -9.42 -27.04
C PRO A 42 -43.19 -7.97 -27.48
N SER A 43 -44.33 -7.35 -27.77
CA SER A 43 -44.51 -5.97 -28.18
C SER A 43 -43.60 -5.01 -27.42
N LEU A 44 -42.88 -4.14 -28.13
CA LEU A 44 -42.17 -2.97 -27.65
C LEU A 44 -43.09 -2.12 -26.77
N ARG A 45 -43.08 -2.37 -25.48
CA ARG A 45 -43.55 -1.36 -24.51
C ARG A 45 -42.47 -0.27 -24.48
N ALA A 46 -42.90 0.94 -24.73
CA ALA A 46 -42.12 2.15 -24.68
C ALA A 46 -41.21 2.13 -23.42
N VAL A 47 -39.92 2.22 -23.64
CA VAL A 47 -38.93 2.49 -22.59
C VAL A 47 -39.28 3.88 -22.05
N THR A 48 -39.96 3.92 -20.91
CA THR A 48 -40.18 5.14 -20.19
C THR A 48 -38.80 5.69 -19.80
N SER A 49 -38.54 6.89 -20.30
CA SER A 49 -37.36 7.72 -19.97
C SER A 49 -37.07 7.62 -18.47
N SER A 50 -35.99 6.91 -18.10
CA SER A 50 -35.41 7.01 -16.78
C SER A 50 -34.96 8.46 -16.58
N LYS A 51 -35.29 9.09 -15.44
CA LYS A 51 -34.83 10.41 -15.08
C LYS A 51 -33.30 10.46 -15.25
N PRO A 52 -32.75 11.50 -15.93
CA PRO A 52 -31.33 11.58 -16.22
C PRO A 52 -30.41 11.73 -14.99
N ASP A 53 -30.98 11.84 -13.77
CA ASP A 53 -30.24 12.15 -12.53
C ASP A 53 -30.19 10.98 -11.53
N ALA A 54 -30.64 9.77 -11.88
CA ALA A 54 -30.56 8.63 -10.95
C ALA A 54 -29.13 8.06 -10.93
N LEU A 55 -28.49 8.12 -9.76
CA LEU A 55 -27.20 7.46 -9.53
C LEU A 55 -27.38 5.95 -9.44
N ASN A 56 -26.45 5.19 -10.05
CA ASN A 56 -26.40 3.73 -9.94
C ASN A 56 -25.77 3.28 -8.58
N SER A 57 -25.61 1.98 -8.38
CA SER A 57 -25.10 1.41 -7.11
C SER A 57 -23.64 1.81 -6.80
N LEU A 58 -22.92 2.38 -7.76
CA LEU A 58 -21.57 2.92 -7.58
C LEU A 58 -21.59 4.45 -7.34
N HIS A 59 -22.78 5.04 -7.15
CA HIS A 59 -22.97 6.49 -7.06
C HIS A 59 -22.44 7.26 -8.29
N LEU A 60 -22.55 6.65 -9.47
CA LEU A 60 -22.22 7.25 -10.76
C LEU A 60 -23.47 7.54 -11.55
N PRO A 61 -23.48 8.58 -12.41
CA PRO A 61 -24.63 8.88 -13.26
C PRO A 61 -24.81 7.79 -14.34
N GLY A 62 -26.06 7.57 -14.71
CA GLY A 62 -26.41 6.64 -15.80
C GLY A 62 -26.73 5.22 -15.34
N SER A 63 -27.12 4.37 -16.32
CA SER A 63 -27.44 2.98 -16.04
C SER A 63 -26.17 2.13 -15.83
N PRO A 64 -26.22 1.01 -15.09
CA PRO A 64 -25.10 0.09 -15.02
C PRO A 64 -24.58 -0.36 -16.39
N ALA A 65 -25.47 -0.61 -17.35
CA ALA A 65 -25.10 -1.09 -18.69
C ALA A 65 -24.28 -0.06 -19.51
N ASP A 66 -24.50 1.24 -19.24
CA ASP A 66 -23.77 2.34 -19.89
C ASP A 66 -22.52 2.76 -19.10
N THR A 67 -22.29 2.14 -17.94
CA THR A 67 -21.18 2.47 -17.03
C THR A 67 -20.08 1.42 -17.14
N ARG A 68 -18.97 1.78 -17.79
CA ARG A 68 -17.77 0.92 -17.82
C ARG A 68 -17.00 0.99 -16.53
N VAL A 69 -16.66 -0.17 -15.99
CA VAL A 69 -15.85 -0.31 -14.75
C VAL A 69 -14.66 -1.22 -15.01
N VAL A 70 -13.47 -0.72 -14.79
CA VAL A 70 -12.27 -1.55 -14.77
C VAL A 70 -12.13 -2.17 -13.38
N VAL A 71 -11.86 -3.48 -13.32
CA VAL A 71 -11.61 -4.20 -12.06
C VAL A 71 -10.16 -4.65 -12.01
N ALA A 72 -9.44 -4.25 -10.97
CA ALA A 72 -8.09 -4.74 -10.69
C ALA A 72 -8.17 -6.19 -10.19
N MET A 73 -7.81 -7.14 -11.04
CA MET A 73 -7.90 -8.58 -10.77
C MET A 73 -6.53 -9.15 -10.40
N SER A 74 -6.36 -9.55 -9.15
CA SER A 74 -5.12 -10.15 -8.64
C SER A 74 -5.07 -11.68 -8.74
N GLY A 75 -6.14 -12.33 -9.23
CA GLY A 75 -6.28 -13.79 -9.19
C GLY A 75 -6.67 -14.35 -7.82
N GLY A 76 -6.91 -13.50 -6.82
CA GLY A 76 -7.45 -13.85 -5.52
C GLY A 76 -8.98 -13.87 -5.48
N VAL A 77 -9.56 -14.43 -4.41
CA VAL A 77 -11.01 -14.51 -4.23
C VAL A 77 -11.69 -13.14 -4.23
N ASP A 78 -11.10 -12.16 -3.55
CA ASP A 78 -11.71 -10.85 -3.32
C ASP A 78 -11.88 -10.06 -4.63
N SER A 79 -10.84 -9.96 -5.44
CA SER A 79 -10.91 -9.30 -6.75
C SER A 79 -11.84 -10.03 -7.72
N SER A 80 -11.90 -11.36 -7.64
CA SER A 80 -12.80 -12.19 -8.43
C SER A 80 -14.27 -11.93 -8.07
N VAL A 81 -14.60 -11.85 -6.78
CA VAL A 81 -15.95 -11.53 -6.29
C VAL A 81 -16.33 -10.10 -6.67
N SER A 82 -15.41 -9.14 -6.58
CA SER A 82 -15.66 -7.76 -7.00
C SER A 82 -16.06 -7.69 -8.48
N ALA A 83 -15.35 -8.40 -9.36
CA ALA A 83 -15.69 -8.48 -10.79
C ALA A 83 -17.06 -9.14 -11.03
N ALA A 84 -17.33 -10.26 -10.34
CA ALA A 84 -18.59 -10.99 -10.47
C ALA A 84 -19.80 -10.18 -9.97
N LEU A 85 -19.68 -9.48 -8.85
CA LEU A 85 -20.72 -8.60 -8.30
C LEU A 85 -21.09 -7.50 -9.29
N LEU A 86 -20.10 -6.78 -9.82
CA LEU A 86 -20.33 -5.70 -10.78
C LEU A 86 -20.92 -6.22 -12.09
N LYS A 87 -20.42 -7.34 -12.61
CA LYS A 87 -20.99 -7.98 -13.80
C LYS A 87 -22.44 -8.39 -13.59
N ARG A 88 -22.77 -8.95 -12.42
CA ARG A 88 -24.14 -9.35 -12.08
C ARG A 88 -25.08 -8.17 -11.88
N GLN A 89 -24.56 -7.01 -11.45
CA GLN A 89 -25.30 -5.76 -11.38
C GLN A 89 -25.52 -5.10 -12.76
N GLY A 90 -24.97 -5.68 -13.83
CA GLY A 90 -25.17 -5.26 -15.20
C GLY A 90 -24.16 -4.26 -15.74
N TYR A 91 -23.05 -3.98 -15.01
CA TYR A 91 -22.01 -3.06 -15.48
C TYR A 91 -21.22 -3.63 -16.68
N ASP A 92 -20.70 -2.73 -17.52
CA ASP A 92 -19.70 -3.06 -18.55
C ASP A 92 -18.32 -3.23 -17.88
N VAL A 93 -18.02 -4.47 -17.47
CA VAL A 93 -16.84 -4.81 -16.68
C VAL A 93 -15.67 -5.22 -17.56
N VAL A 94 -14.51 -4.64 -17.31
CA VAL A 94 -13.21 -5.01 -17.90
C VAL A 94 -12.24 -5.40 -16.79
N GLY A 95 -11.67 -6.60 -16.85
CA GLY A 95 -10.66 -7.07 -15.91
C GLY A 95 -9.24 -6.66 -16.32
N ILE A 96 -8.42 -6.20 -15.39
CA ILE A 96 -7.00 -5.95 -15.61
C ILE A 96 -6.17 -6.61 -14.50
N THR A 97 -5.17 -7.39 -14.89
CA THR A 97 -4.15 -7.93 -13.98
C THR A 97 -2.81 -7.26 -14.26
N LEU A 98 -2.17 -6.78 -13.20
CA LEU A 98 -0.79 -6.28 -13.27
C LEU A 98 0.18 -7.42 -12.96
N GLN A 99 1.08 -7.72 -13.89
CA GLN A 99 2.22 -8.59 -13.66
C GLN A 99 3.31 -7.76 -12.96
N LEU A 100 3.39 -7.88 -11.62
CA LEU A 100 4.23 -7.01 -10.79
C LEU A 100 5.65 -7.54 -10.61
N TYR A 101 5.86 -8.85 -10.69
CA TYR A 101 7.17 -9.49 -10.49
C TYR A 101 7.15 -10.93 -10.98
N ASP A 102 8.35 -11.45 -11.37
CA ASP A 102 8.53 -12.85 -11.71
C ASP A 102 8.81 -13.69 -10.46
N HIS A 103 7.84 -14.49 -10.05
CA HIS A 103 8.01 -15.45 -8.94
C HIS A 103 9.11 -16.47 -9.17
N GLY A 104 9.37 -16.87 -10.41
CA GLY A 104 10.42 -17.82 -10.74
C GLY A 104 11.80 -17.29 -10.36
N GLN A 105 12.07 -16.03 -10.66
CA GLN A 105 13.30 -15.35 -10.25
C GLN A 105 13.34 -15.07 -8.73
N ALA A 106 12.20 -14.76 -8.11
CA ALA A 106 12.11 -14.48 -6.67
C ALA A 106 12.46 -15.72 -5.81
N VAL A 107 12.10 -16.93 -6.28
CA VAL A 107 12.33 -18.20 -5.54
C VAL A 107 13.58 -18.94 -6.01
N GLY A 108 14.31 -18.43 -7.03
CA GLY A 108 15.51 -19.07 -7.57
C GLY A 108 15.24 -20.40 -8.30
N ARG A 109 14.01 -20.68 -8.69
CA ARG A 109 13.60 -21.85 -9.46
C ARG A 109 13.16 -21.41 -10.85
N LYS A 110 13.97 -21.71 -11.87
CA LYS A 110 13.53 -21.59 -13.26
C LYS A 110 12.29 -22.46 -13.47
N GLY A 111 11.15 -21.85 -13.82
CA GLY A 111 9.89 -22.55 -14.10
C GLY A 111 8.90 -22.68 -12.92
N ALA A 112 9.13 -22.05 -11.77
CA ALA A 112 8.16 -22.00 -10.66
C ALA A 112 7.09 -20.93 -10.93
N CYS A 113 5.95 -21.37 -11.43
CA CYS A 113 4.89 -20.56 -12.05
C CYS A 113 3.84 -20.06 -11.06
N CYS A 114 4.20 -19.39 -9.95
CA CYS A 114 3.17 -18.88 -9.01
C CYS A 114 2.56 -17.53 -9.50
N ALA A 115 3.35 -16.61 -10.07
CA ALA A 115 2.78 -15.42 -10.73
C ALA A 115 1.94 -15.83 -11.95
N GLY A 116 2.40 -16.85 -12.68
CA GLY A 116 1.61 -17.47 -13.76
C GLY A 116 0.29 -18.04 -13.27
N GLN A 117 0.24 -18.61 -12.07
CA GLN A 117 -1.01 -19.16 -11.52
C GLN A 117 -2.03 -18.07 -11.19
N ASP A 118 -1.62 -16.98 -10.55
CA ASP A 118 -2.52 -15.86 -10.21
C ASP A 118 -3.09 -15.19 -11.48
N ILE A 119 -2.25 -14.96 -12.48
CA ILE A 119 -2.67 -14.43 -13.79
C ILE A 119 -3.60 -15.43 -14.50
N HIS A 120 -3.27 -16.72 -14.45
CA HIS A 120 -4.11 -17.77 -15.04
C HIS A 120 -5.47 -17.85 -14.34
N ASP A 121 -5.52 -17.78 -13.00
CA ASP A 121 -6.75 -17.79 -12.23
C ASP A 121 -7.63 -16.56 -12.58
N ALA A 122 -7.03 -15.36 -12.63
CA ALA A 122 -7.72 -14.14 -13.04
C ALA A 122 -8.32 -14.26 -14.44
N ARG A 123 -7.56 -14.81 -15.40
CA ARG A 123 -8.02 -15.04 -16.78
C ARG A 123 -9.19 -16.00 -16.82
N ARG A 124 -9.10 -17.14 -16.12
CA ARG A 124 -10.19 -18.13 -16.06
C ARG A 124 -11.45 -17.58 -15.41
N VAL A 125 -11.31 -16.76 -14.37
CA VAL A 125 -12.46 -16.06 -13.75
C VAL A 125 -13.10 -15.11 -14.77
N ALA A 126 -12.32 -14.31 -15.47
CA ALA A 126 -12.82 -13.37 -16.47
C ALA A 126 -13.52 -14.10 -17.64
N GLU A 127 -12.96 -15.21 -18.12
CA GLU A 127 -13.57 -16.09 -19.13
C GLU A 127 -14.93 -16.62 -18.66
N GLY A 128 -14.99 -17.13 -17.40
CA GLY A 128 -16.23 -17.63 -16.80
C GLY A 128 -17.31 -16.56 -16.63
N LEU A 129 -16.91 -15.30 -16.38
CA LEU A 129 -17.81 -14.15 -16.27
C LEU A 129 -18.19 -13.54 -17.64
N GLY A 130 -17.53 -13.95 -18.72
CA GLY A 130 -17.72 -13.37 -20.05
C GLY A 130 -17.32 -11.89 -20.13
N ILE A 131 -16.20 -11.51 -19.46
CA ILE A 131 -15.66 -10.15 -19.46
C ILE A 131 -14.30 -10.10 -20.18
N PRO A 132 -13.97 -9.01 -20.89
CA PRO A 132 -12.62 -8.78 -21.40
C PRO A 132 -11.60 -8.75 -20.26
N HIS A 133 -10.40 -9.31 -20.50
CA HIS A 133 -9.33 -9.33 -19.52
C HIS A 133 -7.98 -9.03 -20.16
N TYR A 134 -7.23 -8.12 -19.56
CA TYR A 134 -5.91 -7.71 -20.01
C TYR A 134 -4.87 -7.97 -18.91
N VAL A 135 -3.69 -8.39 -19.34
CA VAL A 135 -2.52 -8.52 -18.44
C VAL A 135 -1.50 -7.48 -18.88
N LEU A 136 -1.11 -6.63 -17.95
CA LEU A 136 -0.14 -5.56 -18.20
C LEU A 136 1.17 -5.89 -17.49
N ASP A 137 2.28 -5.79 -18.22
CA ASP A 137 3.62 -5.96 -17.65
C ASP A 137 4.03 -4.71 -16.89
N TYR A 138 4.16 -4.85 -15.59
CA TYR A 138 4.60 -3.80 -14.65
C TYR A 138 5.82 -4.21 -13.85
N GLU A 139 6.55 -5.27 -14.24
CA GLU A 139 7.68 -5.80 -13.48
C GLU A 139 8.78 -4.76 -13.25
N ALA A 140 9.25 -4.11 -14.31
CA ALA A 140 10.29 -3.09 -14.21
C ALA A 140 9.83 -1.89 -13.36
N ARG A 141 8.60 -1.43 -13.57
CA ARG A 141 8.01 -0.32 -12.84
C ARG A 141 7.81 -0.61 -11.36
N PHE A 142 7.36 -1.82 -11.03
CA PHE A 142 7.20 -2.28 -9.65
C PHE A 142 8.55 -2.47 -8.94
N ALA A 143 9.53 -3.02 -9.64
CA ALA A 143 10.88 -3.17 -9.11
C ALA A 143 11.50 -1.82 -8.73
N GLU A 144 11.32 -0.80 -9.57
CA GLU A 144 11.81 0.57 -9.31
C GLU A 144 11.02 1.26 -8.19
N ALA A 145 9.70 1.37 -8.34
CA ALA A 145 8.86 2.22 -7.51
C ALA A 145 8.48 1.63 -6.15
N VAL A 146 8.58 0.30 -5.98
CA VAL A 146 8.17 -0.38 -4.75
C VAL A 146 9.32 -1.18 -4.14
N MET A 147 9.94 -2.08 -4.91
CA MET A 147 10.98 -2.97 -4.36
C MET A 147 12.27 -2.21 -4.07
N GLY A 148 12.67 -1.26 -4.92
CA GLY A 148 13.83 -0.40 -4.71
C GLY A 148 13.70 0.44 -3.44
N GLU A 149 12.59 1.16 -3.30
CA GLU A 149 12.31 1.96 -2.10
C GLU A 149 12.22 1.12 -0.83
N PHE A 150 11.67 -0.09 -0.92
CA PHE A 150 11.63 -1.03 0.18
C PHE A 150 13.05 -1.39 0.67
N ALA A 151 13.96 -1.67 -0.25
CA ALA A 151 15.35 -1.99 0.10
C ALA A 151 16.07 -0.76 0.70
N ASP A 152 15.91 0.41 0.09
CA ASP A 152 16.55 1.65 0.53
C ASP A 152 16.06 2.09 1.92
N SER A 153 14.76 1.95 2.20
CA SER A 153 14.21 2.23 3.53
C SER A 153 14.80 1.34 4.63
N TYR A 154 14.94 0.04 4.38
CA TYR A 154 15.57 -0.86 5.36
C TYR A 154 17.05 -0.52 5.59
N LEU A 155 17.78 -0.16 4.54
CA LEU A 155 19.18 0.29 4.66
C LEU A 155 19.30 1.61 5.41
N ALA A 156 18.27 2.46 5.34
CA ALA A 156 18.16 3.69 6.13
C ALA A 156 17.69 3.46 7.60
N GLY A 157 17.48 2.20 8.02
CA GLY A 157 17.00 1.86 9.36
C GLY A 157 15.49 2.09 9.55
N GLU A 158 14.75 2.28 8.47
CA GLU A 158 13.29 2.44 8.48
C GLU A 158 12.57 1.09 8.32
N THR A 159 11.29 1.03 8.68
CA THR A 159 10.43 -0.14 8.47
C THR A 159 9.35 0.20 7.45
N PRO A 160 9.56 -0.04 6.15
CA PRO A 160 8.64 0.36 5.09
C PRO A 160 7.34 -0.46 5.07
N VAL A 161 6.29 0.13 4.46
CA VAL A 161 5.01 -0.52 4.17
C VAL A 161 4.80 -0.56 2.64
N PRO A 162 5.37 -1.55 1.92
CA PRO A 162 5.39 -1.57 0.46
C PRO A 162 3.99 -1.65 -0.15
N CYS A 163 2.99 -2.18 0.56
CA CYS A 163 1.61 -2.22 0.09
C CYS A 163 1.01 -0.81 -0.13
N VAL A 164 1.38 0.17 0.71
CA VAL A 164 0.95 1.57 0.52
C VAL A 164 1.58 2.15 -0.74
N ALA A 165 2.90 1.98 -0.93
CA ALA A 165 3.60 2.44 -2.13
C ALA A 165 3.02 1.80 -3.40
N CYS A 166 2.70 0.49 -3.37
CA CYS A 166 2.04 -0.21 -4.47
C CYS A 166 0.66 0.37 -4.80
N ASN A 167 -0.18 0.61 -3.77
CA ASN A 167 -1.49 1.22 -3.99
C ASN A 167 -1.33 2.63 -4.56
N GLN A 168 -0.49 3.47 -3.96
CA GLN A 168 -0.30 4.87 -4.33
C GLN A 168 0.29 5.04 -5.75
N LYS A 169 1.39 4.31 -6.07
CA LYS A 169 2.21 4.55 -7.26
C LYS A 169 1.82 3.69 -8.46
N ILE A 170 1.33 2.48 -8.21
CA ILE A 170 1.03 1.51 -9.27
C ILE A 170 -0.48 1.41 -9.50
N LYS A 171 -1.26 1.03 -8.47
CA LYS A 171 -2.69 0.75 -8.67
C LYS A 171 -3.51 2.03 -8.84
N PHE A 172 -3.30 3.04 -8.00
CA PHE A 172 -4.17 4.22 -7.97
C PHE A 172 -3.59 5.42 -8.74
N ARG A 173 -2.43 5.26 -9.35
CA ARG A 173 -1.91 6.19 -10.34
C ARG A 173 -1.88 5.54 -11.72
N ASP A 174 -0.98 4.59 -11.91
CA ASP A 174 -0.69 4.06 -13.25
C ASP A 174 -1.88 3.22 -13.80
N LEU A 175 -2.48 2.33 -13.00
CA LEU A 175 -3.65 1.55 -13.44
C LEU A 175 -4.92 2.41 -13.54
N LEU A 176 -5.09 3.41 -12.67
CA LEU A 176 -6.22 4.34 -12.77
C LEU A 176 -6.17 5.11 -14.09
N GLU A 177 -5.00 5.62 -14.48
CA GLU A 177 -4.80 6.30 -15.76
C GLU A 177 -5.12 5.36 -16.94
N THR A 178 -4.68 4.10 -16.88
CA THR A 178 -5.04 3.09 -17.88
C THR A 178 -6.55 2.85 -17.94
N ALA A 179 -7.23 2.81 -16.80
CA ALA A 179 -8.68 2.65 -16.75
C ALA A 179 -9.40 3.84 -17.41
N GLN A 180 -8.94 5.06 -17.17
CA GLN A 180 -9.47 6.26 -17.84
C GLN A 180 -9.26 6.23 -19.35
N GLN A 181 -8.09 5.78 -19.82
CA GLN A 181 -7.79 5.62 -21.25
C GLN A 181 -8.69 4.57 -21.92
N LEU A 182 -9.16 3.57 -21.18
CA LEU A 182 -10.15 2.59 -21.63
C LEU A 182 -11.60 3.12 -21.59
N GLY A 183 -11.80 4.38 -21.25
CA GLY A 183 -13.12 5.01 -21.14
C GLY A 183 -13.94 4.52 -19.96
N ALA A 184 -13.28 4.02 -18.89
CA ALA A 184 -13.98 3.61 -17.69
C ALA A 184 -14.45 4.83 -16.87
N SER A 185 -15.57 4.67 -16.20
CA SER A 185 -16.10 5.64 -15.23
C SER A 185 -15.61 5.38 -13.81
N ALA A 186 -15.07 4.18 -13.55
CA ALA A 186 -14.51 3.81 -12.25
C ALA A 186 -13.45 2.71 -12.39
N LEU A 187 -12.54 2.68 -11.40
CA LEU A 187 -11.64 1.57 -11.10
C LEU A 187 -12.09 0.89 -9.82
N ALA A 188 -12.49 -0.37 -9.89
CA ALA A 188 -12.89 -1.16 -8.74
C ALA A 188 -11.76 -2.09 -8.27
N THR A 189 -11.66 -2.29 -6.97
CA THR A 189 -10.68 -3.21 -6.37
C THR A 189 -11.32 -4.05 -5.28
N GLY A 190 -10.69 -5.20 -4.97
CA GLY A 190 -11.12 -6.09 -3.90
C GLY A 190 -10.65 -5.68 -2.49
N HIS A 191 -10.35 -4.40 -2.25
CA HIS A 191 -10.00 -3.95 -0.92
C HIS A 191 -11.23 -3.88 0.00
N TYR A 192 -11.03 -4.31 1.26
CA TYR A 192 -12.01 -4.14 2.33
C TYR A 192 -11.87 -2.74 2.91
N VAL A 193 -12.60 -1.80 2.34
CA VAL A 193 -12.75 -0.41 2.77
C VAL A 193 -14.04 0.12 2.18
N ARG A 194 -14.73 1.02 2.84
CA ARG A 194 -15.96 1.64 2.33
C ARG A 194 -15.66 3.01 1.75
N SER A 195 -16.22 3.32 0.60
CA SER A 195 -16.25 4.67 0.04
C SER A 195 -17.69 5.16 -0.05
N ARG A 196 -17.94 6.39 0.35
CA ARG A 196 -19.28 6.99 0.36
C ARG A 196 -19.19 8.43 -0.16
N PRO A 197 -20.23 8.91 -0.87
CA PRO A 197 -20.31 10.33 -1.21
C PRO A 197 -20.31 11.18 0.04
N GLY A 198 -19.48 12.19 0.08
CA GLY A 198 -19.41 13.22 1.10
C GLY A 198 -19.61 14.62 0.51
N PRO A 199 -19.50 15.67 1.33
CA PRO A 199 -19.74 17.06 0.89
C PRO A 199 -18.70 17.54 -0.15
N ASN A 200 -17.46 17.05 -0.09
CA ASN A 200 -16.34 17.49 -0.93
C ASN A 200 -15.82 16.40 -1.88
N GLY A 201 -16.64 15.40 -2.23
CA GLY A 201 -16.25 14.23 -3.02
C GLY A 201 -16.45 12.95 -2.24
N PHE A 202 -15.78 11.86 -2.66
CA PHE A 202 -15.86 10.59 -1.94
C PHE A 202 -15.00 10.59 -0.68
N GLU A 203 -15.54 10.02 0.37
CA GLU A 203 -14.89 9.80 1.66
C GLU A 203 -14.58 8.30 1.84
N LEU A 204 -13.48 8.00 2.54
CA LEU A 204 -13.11 6.64 2.92
C LEU A 204 -13.50 6.34 4.37
N TYR A 205 -14.03 5.15 4.55
CA TYR A 205 -14.39 4.61 5.86
C TYR A 205 -13.75 3.23 6.04
N ARG A 206 -13.50 2.85 7.28
CA ARG A 206 -13.07 1.49 7.61
C ARG A 206 -14.06 0.47 7.05
N ALA A 207 -13.58 -0.75 6.77
CA ALA A 207 -14.45 -1.84 6.35
C ALA A 207 -15.51 -2.17 7.40
N HIS A 208 -16.62 -2.80 6.96
CA HIS A 208 -17.58 -3.41 7.87
C HIS A 208 -16.93 -4.52 8.71
N ASP A 209 -16.14 -5.40 8.06
CA ASP A 209 -15.31 -6.41 8.71
C ASP A 209 -14.05 -5.76 9.29
N ALA A 210 -14.06 -5.51 10.60
CA ALA A 210 -12.95 -4.86 11.30
C ALA A 210 -11.64 -5.68 11.27
N GLU A 211 -11.73 -7.02 11.16
CA GLU A 211 -10.56 -7.90 11.07
C GLU A 211 -9.90 -7.86 9.68
N ARG A 212 -10.66 -7.42 8.68
CA ARG A 212 -10.21 -7.29 7.29
C ARG A 212 -10.00 -5.86 6.84
N ASP A 213 -10.18 -4.89 7.75
CA ASP A 213 -10.05 -3.47 7.45
C ASP A 213 -8.68 -3.13 6.84
N GLN A 214 -8.69 -2.67 5.59
CA GLN A 214 -7.50 -2.30 4.82
C GLN A 214 -7.34 -0.78 4.68
N SER A 215 -8.12 0.02 5.38
CA SER A 215 -8.06 1.48 5.34
C SER A 215 -6.66 2.04 5.64
N TYR A 216 -5.90 1.37 6.53
CA TYR A 216 -4.51 1.71 6.83
C TYR A 216 -3.62 1.78 5.57
N PHE A 217 -3.82 0.87 4.62
CA PHE A 217 -3.00 0.80 3.39
C PHE A 217 -3.44 1.78 2.30
N LEU A 218 -4.54 2.52 2.54
CA LEU A 218 -5.14 3.44 1.58
C LEU A 218 -5.06 4.91 2.02
N PHE A 219 -4.38 5.21 3.11
CA PHE A 219 -4.29 6.57 3.65
C PHE A 219 -3.70 7.58 2.65
N ALA A 220 -2.83 7.11 1.76
CA ALA A 220 -2.16 7.95 0.76
C ALA A 220 -2.96 8.13 -0.55
N THR A 221 -4.22 7.68 -0.59
CA THR A 221 -5.13 7.89 -1.73
C THR A 221 -5.58 9.35 -1.75
N THR A 222 -5.39 10.04 -2.87
CA THR A 222 -5.80 11.43 -3.02
C THR A 222 -7.31 11.59 -3.24
N PRO A 223 -7.92 12.76 -2.95
CA PRO A 223 -9.35 13.01 -3.25
C PRO A 223 -9.72 12.71 -4.70
N ALA A 224 -8.92 13.17 -5.66
CA ALA A 224 -9.16 12.91 -7.09
C ALA A 224 -9.12 11.42 -7.45
N GLN A 225 -8.28 10.63 -6.79
CA GLN A 225 -8.28 9.17 -6.96
C GLN A 225 -9.53 8.55 -6.34
N LEU A 226 -9.98 9.02 -5.17
CA LEU A 226 -11.17 8.51 -4.50
C LEU A 226 -12.44 8.67 -5.33
N ASP A 227 -12.57 9.75 -6.05
CA ASP A 227 -13.72 9.99 -6.93
C ASP A 227 -13.83 8.93 -8.04
N PHE A 228 -12.72 8.31 -8.42
CA PHE A 228 -12.66 7.27 -9.44
C PHE A 228 -12.62 5.84 -8.88
N LEU A 229 -12.26 5.66 -7.60
CA LEU A 229 -12.13 4.33 -6.98
C LEU A 229 -13.44 3.82 -6.41
N ARG A 230 -13.68 2.48 -6.54
CA ARG A 230 -14.83 1.81 -5.93
C ARG A 230 -14.39 0.51 -5.24
N PHE A 231 -15.04 0.21 -4.13
CA PHE A 231 -14.68 -0.91 -3.25
C PHE A 231 -15.91 -1.79 -2.96
N PRO A 232 -16.25 -2.71 -3.88
CA PRO A 232 -17.49 -3.49 -3.79
C PRO A 232 -17.62 -4.39 -2.56
N LEU A 233 -16.51 -4.67 -1.86
CA LEU A 233 -16.46 -5.56 -0.70
C LEU A 233 -16.50 -4.83 0.64
N GLY A 234 -16.54 -3.50 0.65
CA GLY A 234 -16.39 -2.72 1.87
C GLY A 234 -17.47 -2.94 2.92
N ASP A 235 -18.68 -3.27 2.50
CA ASP A 235 -19.83 -3.55 3.37
C ASP A 235 -20.03 -5.06 3.65
N LEU A 236 -19.17 -5.93 3.13
CA LEU A 236 -19.23 -7.39 3.31
C LEU A 236 -18.19 -7.88 4.31
N ASP A 237 -18.55 -8.93 5.04
CA ASP A 237 -17.56 -9.70 5.77
C ASP A 237 -16.88 -10.74 4.86
N LYS A 238 -15.79 -11.33 5.37
CA LYS A 238 -15.03 -12.33 4.60
C LYS A 238 -15.81 -13.63 4.37
N ALA A 239 -16.69 -14.02 5.28
CA ALA A 239 -17.51 -15.21 5.15
C ALA A 239 -18.56 -15.03 4.03
N GLU A 240 -19.18 -13.85 3.97
CA GLU A 240 -20.10 -13.44 2.90
C GLU A 240 -19.40 -13.39 1.55
N THR A 241 -18.21 -12.79 1.47
CA THR A 241 -17.40 -12.77 0.25
C THR A 241 -17.12 -14.19 -0.26
N ARG A 242 -16.72 -15.12 0.65
CA ARG A 242 -16.49 -16.52 0.26
C ARG A 242 -17.78 -17.26 -0.10
N LYS A 243 -18.91 -16.91 0.51
CA LYS A 243 -20.23 -17.44 0.15
C LYS A 243 -20.59 -17.02 -1.27
N LEU A 244 -20.46 -15.72 -1.59
CA LEU A 244 -20.69 -15.18 -2.93
C LEU A 244 -19.76 -15.83 -3.97
N ALA A 245 -18.48 -16.04 -3.63
CA ALA A 245 -17.55 -16.73 -4.52
C ALA A 245 -18.04 -18.14 -4.90
N ARG A 246 -18.59 -18.89 -3.96
CA ARG A 246 -19.18 -20.21 -4.22
C ARG A 246 -20.48 -20.12 -5.03
N GLU A 247 -21.36 -19.18 -4.70
CA GLU A 247 -22.63 -18.97 -5.41
C GLU A 247 -22.41 -18.55 -6.88
N PHE A 248 -21.35 -17.79 -7.14
CA PHE A 248 -20.95 -17.40 -8.50
C PHE A 248 -20.15 -18.49 -9.23
N GLY A 249 -19.87 -19.63 -8.58
CA GLY A 249 -19.08 -20.70 -9.15
C GLY A 249 -17.63 -20.33 -9.45
N LEU A 250 -17.06 -19.37 -8.71
CA LEU A 250 -15.69 -18.88 -8.96
C LEU A 250 -14.66 -19.92 -8.53
N LEU A 251 -13.72 -20.21 -9.41
CA LEU A 251 -12.62 -21.16 -9.18
C LEU A 251 -11.73 -20.77 -7.98
N THR A 252 -11.70 -19.48 -7.66
CA THR A 252 -10.91 -18.91 -6.56
C THR A 252 -11.58 -19.01 -5.19
N ALA A 253 -12.81 -19.56 -5.09
CA ALA A 253 -13.60 -19.61 -3.83
C ALA A 253 -12.87 -20.27 -2.65
N SER A 254 -12.04 -21.30 -2.92
CA SER A 254 -11.27 -22.04 -1.91
C SER A 254 -9.83 -21.53 -1.75
N LYS A 255 -9.42 -20.52 -2.55
CA LYS A 255 -8.06 -20.01 -2.50
C LYS A 255 -7.77 -19.32 -1.17
N SER A 256 -6.60 -19.58 -0.58
CA SER A 256 -6.14 -18.92 0.64
C SER A 256 -5.84 -17.43 0.37
N ASP A 257 -6.02 -16.61 1.40
CA ASP A 257 -5.65 -15.20 1.33
C ASP A 257 -4.12 -15.05 1.33
N SER A 258 -3.61 -14.03 0.64
CA SER A 258 -2.19 -13.65 0.73
C SER A 258 -1.94 -13.07 2.13
N GLN A 259 -0.97 -13.65 2.85
CA GLN A 259 -0.66 -13.27 4.23
C GLN A 259 0.57 -12.35 4.33
N ASP A 260 1.46 -12.39 3.33
CA ASP A 260 2.78 -11.75 3.36
C ASP A 260 2.93 -10.70 2.26
N ILE A 261 4.05 -9.96 2.34
CA ILE A 261 4.50 -9.05 1.27
C ILE A 261 4.67 -9.89 -0.01
N CYS A 262 3.95 -9.55 -1.05
CA CYS A 262 3.79 -10.36 -2.26
C CYS A 262 5.12 -10.77 -2.92
N PHE A 263 6.16 -9.92 -2.89
CA PHE A 263 7.49 -10.21 -3.45
C PHE A 263 8.50 -10.79 -2.44
N VAL A 264 8.04 -11.15 -1.23
CA VAL A 264 8.85 -11.81 -0.18
C VAL A 264 8.26 -13.20 0.15
N PRO A 265 8.22 -14.13 -0.80
CA PRO A 265 7.46 -15.38 -0.69
C PRO A 265 7.96 -16.34 0.40
N THR A 266 9.17 -16.16 0.91
CA THR A 266 9.76 -17.01 1.96
C THR A 266 9.81 -16.34 3.33
N GLY A 267 9.19 -15.17 3.51
CA GLY A 267 9.23 -14.38 4.74
C GLY A 267 10.62 -13.80 5.10
N ARG A 268 11.64 -14.02 4.25
CA ARG A 268 13.03 -13.56 4.47
C ARG A 268 13.34 -12.34 3.60
N TYR A 269 12.82 -11.19 4.00
CA TYR A 269 13.02 -9.94 3.26
C TYR A 269 14.50 -9.51 3.15
N THR A 270 15.37 -9.90 4.11
CA THR A 270 16.81 -9.61 4.06
C THR A 270 17.48 -10.14 2.80
N LYS A 271 17.09 -11.34 2.30
CA LYS A 271 17.59 -11.89 1.04
C LYS A 271 17.13 -11.09 -0.19
N VAL A 272 15.94 -10.51 -0.12
CA VAL A 272 15.44 -9.65 -1.19
C VAL A 272 16.25 -8.36 -1.24
N ILE A 273 16.52 -7.76 -0.08
CA ILE A 273 17.35 -6.55 0.05
C ILE A 273 18.76 -6.81 -0.47
N GLU A 274 19.41 -7.90 -0.05
CA GLU A 274 20.75 -8.25 -0.49
C GLU A 274 20.85 -8.43 -2.02
N ARG A 275 19.80 -9.00 -2.63
CA ARG A 275 19.72 -9.14 -4.09
C ARG A 275 19.53 -7.79 -4.80
N LEU A 276 18.71 -6.90 -4.23
CA LEU A 276 18.41 -5.59 -4.82
C LEU A 276 19.55 -4.58 -4.62
N ARG A 277 20.32 -4.73 -3.55
CA ARG A 277 21.45 -3.86 -3.17
C ARG A 277 22.65 -4.71 -2.72
N PRO A 278 23.32 -5.39 -3.66
CA PRO A 278 24.46 -6.24 -3.33
C PRO A 278 25.58 -5.46 -2.64
N GLY A 279 26.08 -5.98 -1.52
CA GLY A 279 27.19 -5.36 -0.78
C GLY A 279 26.82 -4.10 0.01
N ALA A 280 25.54 -3.74 0.09
CA ALA A 280 25.10 -2.56 0.87
C ALA A 280 24.82 -2.85 2.36
N ILE A 281 24.92 -4.13 2.76
CA ILE A 281 24.66 -4.54 4.14
C ILE A 281 25.97 -4.50 4.91
N GLU A 282 26.07 -3.56 5.84
CA GLU A 282 27.27 -3.38 6.67
C GLU A 282 27.06 -3.97 8.06
N PRO A 283 28.06 -4.72 8.58
CA PRO A 283 28.07 -5.17 9.97
C PRO A 283 28.29 -4.00 10.92
N GLY A 284 27.82 -4.12 12.16
CA GLY A 284 27.97 -3.08 13.16
C GLY A 284 27.81 -3.58 14.57
N ASP A 285 27.64 -2.64 15.50
CA ASP A 285 27.60 -2.92 16.93
C ASP A 285 26.16 -2.91 17.47
N ILE A 286 25.89 -3.80 18.42
CA ILE A 286 24.70 -3.76 19.25
C ILE A 286 25.07 -2.99 20.51
N VAL A 287 24.48 -1.80 20.68
CA VAL A 287 24.83 -0.84 21.71
C VAL A 287 23.68 -0.65 22.68
N HIS A 288 23.92 -0.76 23.97
CA HIS A 288 22.93 -0.45 24.98
C HIS A 288 22.67 1.06 25.05
N VAL A 289 21.49 1.48 25.50
CA VAL A 289 21.11 2.90 25.62
C VAL A 289 22.09 3.73 26.47
N ASP A 290 22.82 3.12 27.41
CA ASP A 290 23.86 3.78 28.22
C ASP A 290 25.21 3.92 27.49
N GLY A 291 25.34 3.38 26.29
CA GLY A 291 26.55 3.49 25.45
C GLY A 291 27.47 2.29 25.47
N ARG A 292 27.23 1.26 26.29
CA ARG A 292 28.03 0.04 26.29
C ARG A 292 27.77 -0.79 25.03
N VAL A 293 28.83 -1.28 24.40
CA VAL A 293 28.74 -2.26 23.32
C VAL A 293 28.47 -3.64 23.93
N LEU A 294 27.38 -4.27 23.51
CA LEU A 294 26.97 -5.58 24.02
C LEU A 294 27.31 -6.71 23.06
N GLY A 295 27.51 -6.43 21.79
CA GLY A 295 27.80 -7.43 20.76
C GLY A 295 27.90 -6.83 19.37
N ARG A 296 27.92 -7.70 18.36
CA ARG A 296 27.95 -7.30 16.94
C ARG A 296 26.84 -7.94 16.15
N HIS A 297 26.45 -7.33 15.06
CA HIS A 297 25.45 -7.83 14.10
C HIS A 297 25.96 -7.80 12.66
N GLY A 298 25.34 -8.59 11.79
CA GLY A 298 25.69 -8.67 10.36
C GLY A 298 24.97 -7.66 9.47
N GLY A 299 24.15 -6.75 10.05
CA GLY A 299 23.44 -5.70 9.32
C GLY A 299 22.17 -5.27 10.06
N ILE A 300 21.93 -3.94 10.13
CA ILE A 300 20.79 -3.33 10.82
C ILE A 300 19.46 -3.80 10.23
N ILE A 301 19.42 -4.17 8.94
CA ILE A 301 18.22 -4.65 8.24
C ILE A 301 17.59 -5.89 8.88
N SER A 302 18.32 -6.64 9.70
CA SER A 302 17.82 -7.84 10.40
C SER A 302 17.05 -7.51 11.68
N TYR A 303 16.89 -6.24 12.00
CA TYR A 303 16.29 -5.76 13.23
C TYR A 303 15.12 -4.82 12.96
N THR A 304 14.18 -4.77 13.89
CA THR A 304 13.01 -3.87 13.84
C THR A 304 12.79 -3.28 15.23
N ILE A 305 12.37 -2.02 15.29
CA ILE A 305 12.07 -1.35 16.57
C ILE A 305 10.98 -2.13 17.31
N GLY A 306 11.23 -2.37 18.62
CA GLY A 306 10.41 -3.21 19.47
C GLY A 306 10.76 -4.71 19.46
N GLN A 307 11.71 -5.14 18.62
CA GLN A 307 12.17 -6.53 18.60
C GLN A 307 12.88 -6.87 19.93
N ARG A 308 12.47 -8.01 20.53
CA ARG A 308 13.04 -8.55 21.77
C ARG A 308 13.86 -9.81 21.52
N ARG A 309 13.43 -10.67 20.57
CA ARG A 309 14.06 -11.97 20.32
C ARG A 309 15.11 -11.89 19.22
N GLY A 310 16.12 -12.74 19.27
CA GLY A 310 17.12 -12.84 18.21
C GLY A 310 18.15 -11.69 18.21
N LEU A 311 18.31 -10.99 19.34
CA LEU A 311 19.31 -9.92 19.45
C LEU A 311 20.75 -10.47 19.51
N GLY A 312 20.93 -11.72 19.94
CA GLY A 312 22.26 -12.33 20.04
C GLY A 312 23.14 -11.80 21.19
N VAL A 313 22.53 -11.10 22.16
CA VAL A 313 23.22 -10.55 23.33
C VAL A 313 22.63 -11.12 24.62
N ALA A 314 23.49 -11.32 25.63
CA ALA A 314 23.09 -11.70 26.99
C ALA A 314 22.93 -10.45 27.86
N ALA A 315 21.81 -10.37 28.57
CA ALA A 315 21.56 -9.28 29.54
C ALA A 315 20.77 -9.80 30.73
N ALA A 316 20.88 -9.12 31.87
CA ALA A 316 20.18 -9.46 33.09
C ALA A 316 18.67 -9.19 33.01
N GLU A 317 18.27 -8.26 32.17
CA GLU A 317 16.87 -7.87 31.91
C GLU A 317 16.53 -7.97 30.43
N PRO A 318 15.23 -8.07 30.06
CA PRO A 318 14.82 -8.09 28.68
C PRO A 318 15.17 -6.77 27.96
N LEU A 319 15.92 -6.89 26.85
CA LEU A 319 16.24 -5.77 25.99
C LEU A 319 15.38 -5.77 24.72
N TYR A 320 15.15 -4.56 24.22
CA TYR A 320 14.37 -4.30 23.01
C TYR A 320 15.16 -3.38 22.08
N VAL A 321 15.02 -3.56 20.78
CA VAL A 321 15.54 -2.60 19.80
C VAL A 321 14.78 -1.30 19.96
N VAL A 322 15.46 -0.21 20.30
CA VAL A 322 14.85 1.11 20.53
C VAL A 322 15.19 2.12 19.43
N LYS A 323 16.31 1.91 18.72
CA LYS A 323 16.71 2.72 17.57
C LYS A 323 17.56 1.88 16.60
N LEU A 324 17.42 2.12 15.32
CA LEU A 324 18.35 1.70 14.28
C LEU A 324 19.09 2.95 13.79
N ASP A 325 20.41 2.95 13.87
CA ASP A 325 21.26 4.06 13.45
C ASP A 325 22.04 3.65 12.20
N ALA A 326 21.51 4.06 11.04
CA ALA A 326 22.08 3.68 9.75
C ALA A 326 23.42 4.38 9.46
N GLU A 327 23.65 5.57 10.02
CA GLU A 327 24.89 6.33 9.81
C GLU A 327 26.06 5.70 10.55
N ARG A 328 25.80 5.10 11.73
CA ARG A 328 26.79 4.46 12.58
C ARG A 328 26.78 2.94 12.47
N TYR A 329 25.85 2.38 11.70
CA TYR A 329 25.59 0.95 11.64
C TYR A 329 25.34 0.33 13.02
N GLU A 330 24.62 1.05 13.91
CA GLU A 330 24.36 0.61 15.29
C GLU A 330 22.90 0.14 15.44
N VAL A 331 22.73 -0.97 16.17
CA VAL A 331 21.44 -1.41 16.72
C VAL A 331 21.41 -1.01 18.20
N VAL A 332 20.65 0.04 18.52
CA VAL A 332 20.54 0.51 19.91
C VAL A 332 19.46 -0.30 20.61
N VAL A 333 19.82 -0.90 21.74
CA VAL A 333 18.92 -1.71 22.56
C VAL A 333 18.78 -1.13 23.97
N GLY A 334 17.62 -1.33 24.60
CA GLY A 334 17.34 -0.87 25.95
C GLY A 334 16.14 -1.54 26.58
N PRO A 335 15.83 -1.24 27.85
CA PRO A 335 14.61 -1.64 28.53
C PRO A 335 13.34 -1.17 27.82
N ARG A 336 12.19 -1.79 28.13
CA ARG A 336 10.91 -1.57 27.42
C ARG A 336 10.44 -0.12 27.47
N GLU A 337 10.67 0.59 28.55
CA GLU A 337 10.26 1.98 28.74
C GLU A 337 10.87 2.95 27.70
N TRP A 338 11.98 2.55 27.05
CA TRP A 338 12.59 3.32 25.96
C TRP A 338 11.84 3.23 24.63
N LEU A 339 10.90 2.29 24.51
CA LEU A 339 10.01 2.20 23.35
C LEU A 339 8.87 3.22 23.39
N HIS A 340 8.61 3.79 24.57
CA HIS A 340 7.48 4.68 24.76
C HIS A 340 7.73 6.06 24.17
N THR A 341 6.81 6.55 23.36
CA THR A 341 6.83 7.90 22.82
C THR A 341 5.44 8.51 22.88
N ARG A 342 5.36 9.84 23.01
CA ARG A 342 4.11 10.59 22.91
C ARG A 342 4.06 11.43 21.65
N HIS A 343 5.18 11.72 21.05
CA HIS A 343 5.26 12.64 19.92
C HIS A 343 5.84 11.95 18.69
N ILE A 344 5.21 12.15 17.54
CA ILE A 344 5.60 11.64 16.24
C ILE A 344 5.61 12.80 15.24
N GLU A 345 6.71 12.98 14.52
CA GLU A 345 6.78 13.86 13.36
C GLU A 345 6.49 13.09 12.08
N LEU A 346 5.76 13.70 11.16
CA LEU A 346 5.34 13.09 9.92
C LEU A 346 5.96 13.79 8.70
N ARG A 347 6.09 13.01 7.62
CA ARG A 347 6.43 13.49 6.28
C ARG A 347 5.39 13.01 5.28
N GLU A 348 5.28 13.70 4.14
CA GLU A 348 4.42 13.31 3.01
C GLU A 348 2.99 13.01 3.47
N VAL A 349 2.39 13.96 4.18
CA VAL A 349 1.03 13.81 4.71
C VAL A 349 0.01 13.95 3.59
N ASN A 350 -0.89 12.96 3.47
CA ASN A 350 -2.11 13.04 2.68
C ASN A 350 -3.28 13.35 3.61
N TRP A 351 -4.13 14.31 3.22
CA TRP A 351 -5.25 14.77 4.01
C TRP A 351 -6.57 14.60 3.26
N LEU A 352 -7.56 14.03 3.93
CA LEU A 352 -8.90 13.74 3.42
C LEU A 352 -10.00 14.34 4.30
N GLY A 353 -9.63 15.25 5.21
CA GLY A 353 -10.58 15.98 6.03
C GLY A 353 -11.34 17.06 5.23
N ASP A 354 -12.38 17.59 5.83
CA ASP A 354 -13.28 18.56 5.16
C ASP A 354 -12.64 19.92 4.95
N GLU A 355 -11.89 20.39 5.96
CA GLU A 355 -11.16 21.64 5.94
C GLU A 355 -9.70 21.41 5.53
N PRO A 356 -9.03 22.36 4.88
CA PRO A 356 -7.61 22.27 4.58
C PRO A 356 -6.76 21.98 5.83
N LEU A 357 -5.70 21.18 5.67
CA LEU A 357 -4.83 20.80 6.79
C LEU A 357 -4.16 22.01 7.46
N GLU A 358 -3.83 23.03 6.68
CA GLU A 358 -3.24 24.29 7.12
C GLU A 358 -4.19 25.16 7.95
N ASP A 359 -5.49 24.96 7.81
CA ASP A 359 -6.55 25.70 8.53
C ASP A 359 -6.93 25.05 9.87
N LEU A 360 -6.24 23.95 10.25
CA LEU A 360 -6.47 23.35 11.55
C LEU A 360 -6.19 24.36 12.67
N PRO A 361 -6.99 24.34 13.76
CA PRO A 361 -6.76 25.21 14.91
C PRO A 361 -5.33 25.10 15.43
N GLY A 362 -4.71 26.20 15.85
CA GLY A 362 -3.33 26.21 16.35
C GLY A 362 -3.08 25.30 17.56
N HIS A 363 -4.15 24.91 18.28
CA HIS A 363 -4.11 23.90 19.35
C HIS A 363 -4.27 22.46 18.83
N GLY A 364 -4.42 22.27 17.51
CA GLY A 364 -4.59 20.98 16.85
C GLY A 364 -6.02 20.45 16.88
N MET A 365 -6.19 19.27 16.28
CA MET A 365 -7.47 18.55 16.16
C MET A 365 -7.36 17.18 16.85
N ASP A 366 -8.40 16.80 17.60
CA ASP A 366 -8.50 15.48 18.20
C ASP A 366 -8.85 14.44 17.12
N ILE A 367 -8.04 13.40 17.05
CA ILE A 367 -8.14 12.28 16.12
C ILE A 367 -8.02 10.95 16.86
N LEU A 368 -8.34 9.87 16.16
CA LEU A 368 -7.82 8.56 16.50
C LEU A 368 -6.71 8.22 15.51
N ALA A 369 -5.57 7.75 15.99
CA ALA A 369 -4.42 7.42 15.16
C ALA A 369 -4.04 5.94 15.26
N ARG A 370 -3.62 5.36 14.13
CA ARG A 370 -3.08 4.00 14.04
C ARG A 370 -1.67 4.05 13.48
N ILE A 371 -0.71 3.51 14.22
CA ILE A 371 0.73 3.53 13.85
C ILE A 371 1.25 2.22 13.27
N ARG A 372 0.39 1.21 13.16
CA ARG A 372 0.65 -0.11 12.56
C ARG A 372 -0.64 -0.68 11.99
N SER A 373 -0.56 -1.45 10.92
CA SER A 373 -1.74 -2.04 10.26
C SER A 373 -2.61 -2.89 11.19
N THR A 374 -2.00 -3.62 12.13
CA THR A 374 -2.67 -4.49 13.10
C THR A 374 -2.85 -3.84 14.48
N GLY A 375 -2.40 -2.57 14.66
CA GLY A 375 -2.51 -1.86 15.93
C GLY A 375 -3.93 -1.35 16.19
N PRO A 376 -4.28 -1.10 17.48
CA PRO A 376 -5.52 -0.44 17.82
C PRO A 376 -5.50 1.04 17.42
N LEU A 377 -6.68 1.64 17.32
CA LEU A 377 -6.84 3.09 17.26
C LEU A 377 -6.52 3.71 18.62
N GLN A 378 -5.69 4.75 18.64
CA GLN A 378 -5.26 5.44 19.85
C GLN A 378 -5.71 6.91 19.81
N PRO A 379 -6.26 7.46 20.92
CA PRO A 379 -6.55 8.88 21.02
C PRO A 379 -5.28 9.71 20.85
N ALA A 380 -5.35 10.70 19.97
CA ALA A 380 -4.22 11.56 19.66
C ALA A 380 -4.67 12.95 19.21
N ARG A 381 -3.73 13.88 19.17
CA ARG A 381 -3.92 15.23 18.65
C ARG A 381 -3.02 15.45 17.44
N LEU A 382 -3.63 15.81 16.33
CA LEU A 382 -2.95 16.19 15.10
C LEU A 382 -2.70 17.69 15.11
N THR A 383 -1.48 18.11 14.83
CA THR A 383 -1.08 19.51 14.71
C THR A 383 -0.38 19.73 13.39
N ALA A 384 -0.75 20.79 12.67
CA ALA A 384 -0.09 21.22 11.44
C ALA A 384 0.37 22.66 11.60
N GLY A 385 1.56 22.98 11.11
CA GLY A 385 2.11 24.33 11.21
C GLY A 385 3.43 24.47 10.43
N SER A 386 4.11 25.59 10.59
CA SER A 386 5.36 25.92 9.88
C SER A 386 6.51 24.93 10.17
N SER A 387 6.46 24.21 11.29
CA SER A 387 7.41 23.15 11.65
C SER A 387 7.09 21.78 11.04
N GLY A 388 5.97 21.66 10.32
CA GLY A 388 5.47 20.42 9.74
C GLY A 388 4.24 19.88 10.45
N VAL A 389 3.98 18.59 10.24
CA VAL A 389 2.82 17.89 10.83
C VAL A 389 3.30 16.93 11.90
N SER A 390 2.62 16.96 13.04
CA SER A 390 2.94 16.07 14.17
C SER A 390 1.69 15.50 14.83
N VAL A 391 1.88 14.37 15.51
CA VAL A 391 0.83 13.69 16.27
C VAL A 391 1.30 13.48 17.70
N GLU A 392 0.49 13.91 18.67
CA GLU A 392 0.73 13.71 20.10
C GLU A 392 -0.30 12.74 20.68
N PHE A 393 0.18 11.67 21.32
CA PHE A 393 -0.64 10.64 21.95
C PHE A 393 -0.82 10.95 23.45
N ALA A 394 -2.05 10.95 23.94
CA ALA A 394 -2.37 11.27 25.32
C ALA A 394 -1.63 10.35 26.32
N ASP A 395 -1.73 9.03 26.10
CA ASP A 395 -1.07 8.03 26.97
C ASP A 395 0.28 7.56 26.43
N GLY A 396 0.67 8.05 25.25
CA GLY A 396 1.84 7.56 24.53
C GLY A 396 1.62 6.18 23.88
N VAL A 397 2.57 5.79 23.05
CA VAL A 397 2.55 4.53 22.29
C VAL A 397 3.92 3.89 22.30
N GLU A 398 3.99 2.56 22.14
CA GLU A 398 5.26 1.83 22.15
C GLU A 398 5.66 1.33 20.76
N GLY A 399 6.97 1.31 20.51
CA GLY A 399 7.57 0.68 19.35
C GLY A 399 7.17 1.33 18.03
N VAL A 400 7.10 2.64 18.03
CA VAL A 400 6.93 3.45 16.82
C VAL A 400 8.19 3.32 15.97
N SER A 401 8.01 3.04 14.68
CA SER A 401 9.13 2.85 13.76
C SER A 401 9.07 3.88 12.63
N PRO A 402 10.16 4.62 12.36
CA PRO A 402 10.27 5.42 11.14
C PRO A 402 10.02 4.57 9.89
N GLY A 403 9.41 5.15 8.86
CA GLY A 403 9.01 4.45 7.65
C GLY A 403 7.67 3.71 7.73
N GLN A 404 7.09 3.51 8.92
CA GLN A 404 5.69 3.09 9.09
C GLN A 404 4.75 4.29 8.84
N ALA A 405 3.48 4.01 8.61
CA ALA A 405 2.46 5.06 8.50
C ALA A 405 1.84 5.37 9.88
N CYS A 406 1.52 6.65 10.09
CA CYS A 406 0.58 7.10 11.10
C CYS A 406 -0.70 7.53 10.38
N VAL A 407 -1.76 6.76 10.55
CA VAL A 407 -3.02 6.92 9.82
C VAL A 407 -4.08 7.53 10.72
N PHE A 408 -4.79 8.54 10.22
CA PHE A 408 -5.73 9.36 10.96
C PHE A 408 -7.17 8.96 10.72
N TYR A 409 -7.96 8.91 11.78
CA TYR A 409 -9.39 8.62 11.73
C TYR A 409 -10.17 9.64 12.56
N ALA A 410 -11.39 9.94 12.13
CA ALA A 410 -12.25 10.91 12.79
C ALA A 410 -12.64 10.45 14.22
N ALA A 411 -12.26 11.22 15.23
CA ALA A 411 -12.58 10.89 16.62
C ALA A 411 -14.10 10.92 16.90
N LYS A 412 -14.83 11.89 16.32
CA LYS A 412 -16.29 12.04 16.46
C LYS A 412 -17.08 10.86 15.92
N GLU A 413 -16.56 10.19 14.89
CA GLU A 413 -17.17 9.03 14.24
C GLU A 413 -16.62 7.70 14.79
N ARG A 414 -16.08 7.70 15.99
CA ARG A 414 -15.45 6.54 16.65
C ARG A 414 -14.38 5.85 15.80
N GLY A 415 -13.72 6.61 14.92
CA GLY A 415 -12.67 6.12 14.04
C GLY A 415 -13.18 5.40 12.79
N GLU A 416 -14.43 5.57 12.41
CA GLU A 416 -14.96 4.96 11.18
C GLU A 416 -14.42 5.64 9.92
N ARG A 417 -14.42 6.99 9.87
CA ARG A 417 -13.97 7.79 8.73
C ARG A 417 -12.44 7.92 8.74
N LEU A 418 -11.80 7.62 7.62
CA LEU A 418 -10.38 7.87 7.37
C LEU A 418 -10.17 9.35 7.01
N LEU A 419 -9.28 10.02 7.72
CA LEU A 419 -8.91 11.43 7.48
C LEU A 419 -7.56 11.57 6.75
N GLY A 420 -6.88 10.46 6.44
CA GLY A 420 -5.57 10.48 5.79
C GLY A 420 -4.48 9.89 6.66
N GLY A 421 -3.27 10.40 6.52
CA GLY A 421 -2.10 9.93 7.27
C GLY A 421 -0.80 10.46 6.69
N GLY A 422 0.30 10.08 7.31
CA GLY A 422 1.65 10.43 6.85
C GLY A 422 2.66 9.36 7.24
N TRP A 423 3.82 9.41 6.62
CA TRP A 423 4.93 8.55 6.99
C TRP A 423 5.60 9.04 8.27
N ILE A 424 5.83 8.15 9.20
CA ILE A 424 6.55 8.46 10.44
C ILE A 424 8.00 8.79 10.07
N LYS A 425 8.39 10.05 10.31
CA LYS A 425 9.73 10.57 10.05
C LYS A 425 10.63 10.35 11.26
N SER A 426 10.14 10.73 12.43
CA SER A 426 10.87 10.62 13.68
C SER A 426 9.91 10.49 14.85
N THR A 427 10.45 9.99 15.95
CA THR A 427 9.76 9.99 17.24
C THR A 427 10.41 11.02 18.15
N GLY A 428 9.62 11.76 18.90
CA GLY A 428 10.16 12.57 19.99
C GLY A 428 10.88 11.64 20.96
N ALA A 429 12.19 11.85 21.12
CA ALA A 429 12.99 11.05 22.06
C ALA A 429 12.31 11.03 23.44
N SER A 430 12.14 9.85 24.02
CA SER A 430 11.73 9.71 25.42
C SER A 430 12.65 10.54 26.30
N ARG A 431 12.15 11.04 27.41
CA ARG A 431 12.95 11.87 28.35
C ARG A 431 14.33 11.29 28.63
N PRO A 432 14.48 9.97 28.91
CA PRO A 432 15.78 9.33 29.11
C PRO A 432 16.68 9.41 27.86
N MET A 433 16.13 9.21 26.65
CA MET A 433 16.94 9.23 25.42
C MET A 433 17.50 10.63 25.13
N ARG A 434 16.78 11.71 25.42
CA ARG A 434 17.28 13.08 25.29
C ARG A 434 18.48 13.35 26.23
N GLU A 435 18.45 12.84 27.45
CA GLU A 435 19.51 13.01 28.42
C GLU A 435 20.77 12.24 28.03
N VAL A 436 20.63 10.99 27.57
CA VAL A 436 21.78 10.17 27.13
C VAL A 436 22.35 10.69 25.79
N MET A 437 21.53 11.13 24.85
CA MET A 437 22.04 11.74 23.61
C MET A 437 22.79 13.05 23.87
N ARG A 438 22.33 13.88 24.81
CA ARG A 438 23.08 15.07 25.25
C ARG A 438 24.40 14.70 25.88
N ALA A 439 24.45 13.68 26.74
CA ALA A 439 25.68 13.20 27.34
C ALA A 439 26.69 12.66 26.30
N ARG A 440 26.22 11.93 25.29
CA ARG A 440 27.05 11.44 24.17
C ARG A 440 27.57 12.58 23.27
N GLN A 441 26.79 13.63 23.04
CA GLN A 441 27.24 14.81 22.28
C GLN A 441 28.33 15.59 23.05
N VAL A 442 28.25 15.67 24.37
CA VAL A 442 29.25 16.30 25.22
C VAL A 442 30.55 15.49 25.25
N LEU A 443 30.47 14.17 25.18
CA LEU A 443 31.66 13.28 25.16
C LEU A 443 32.28 13.13 23.76
N ALA A 444 31.60 13.54 22.70
CA ALA A 444 32.12 13.59 21.33
C ALA A 444 32.85 14.92 21.02
N VAL A 445 33.57 15.49 21.97
CA VAL A 445 34.57 16.51 21.69
C VAL A 445 35.70 15.84 20.89
N PRO A 446 36.07 16.34 19.71
CA PRO A 446 37.14 15.76 18.92
C PRO A 446 38.41 15.73 19.75
N LEU A 447 38.89 14.56 20.08
CA LEU A 447 40.28 14.39 20.49
C LEU A 447 41.11 14.94 19.34
N GLY A 448 41.78 16.09 19.60
CA GLY A 448 42.66 16.75 18.66
C GLY A 448 43.56 15.72 17.98
N ARG A 449 43.73 15.81 16.66
CA ARG A 449 44.71 15.03 15.93
C ARG A 449 46.06 15.16 16.70
N PRO A 450 46.74 14.08 17.03
CA PRO A 450 48.09 14.19 17.52
C PRO A 450 48.93 14.84 16.42
N GLU A 451 49.49 16.00 16.71
CA GLU A 451 50.60 16.59 15.94
C GLU A 451 51.77 15.64 16.03
N TRP A 452 51.92 14.78 15.05
CA TRP A 452 53.19 14.12 14.76
C TRP A 452 53.47 14.28 13.28
N ALA A 453 54.53 15.06 13.04
CA ALA A 453 55.24 15.41 11.83
C ALA A 453 55.00 14.57 10.55
#